data_9e49c2934641dc81a3028663a4150c75
#
_entry.id   9e49c2934641dc81a3028663a4150c75
#
_cell.length_a   1.000
_cell.length_b   1.000
_cell.length_c   1.000
_cell.angle_alpha   90.00
_cell.angle_beta   90.00
_cell.angle_gamma   90.00
#
_symmetry.space_group_name_H-M   'P 1'
#
loop_
_entity.id
_entity.type
_entity.pdbx_description
1 polymer ?
#
loop_
_entity_poly.entity_id
_entity_poly.type
_entity_poly.pdbx_seq_one_letter_code
_entity_poly.pdbx_strand_id
1 'polypeptide(L)'
;GKRLFELADIVIDNHGDVGDASCQLAGAPQKVGPTSTVVGAAILNAIIVEVSQRLVDTTGEAPVFYSANLDDGDERNRQLVKEYQEMIFKPINYQSR
;
A
#
# COMPACT_ATOMS: atom_id res chain seq x y z
N GLY A 1 10.89 -17.75 -20.55
CA GLY A 1 10.82 -17.24 -19.19
C GLY A 1 9.39 -17.08 -18.72
N LYS A 2 9.19 -17.02 -17.42
CA LYS A 2 7.88 -16.79 -16.78
C LYS A 2 7.72 -15.32 -16.42
N ARG A 3 6.49 -14.84 -16.45
CA ARG A 3 6.15 -13.51 -15.94
C ARG A 3 5.97 -13.56 -14.42
N LEU A 4 6.11 -12.44 -13.74
CA LEU A 4 6.03 -12.36 -12.27
C LEU A 4 4.70 -12.93 -11.72
N PHE A 5 3.59 -12.62 -12.36
CA PHE A 5 2.27 -13.08 -11.93
C PHE A 5 2.09 -14.61 -12.00
N GLU A 6 2.88 -15.31 -12.84
CA GLU A 6 2.85 -16.77 -12.94
C GLU A 6 3.60 -17.45 -11.78
N LEU A 7 4.37 -16.68 -11.00
CA LEU A 7 5.17 -17.14 -9.87
C LEU A 7 4.64 -16.65 -8.52
N ALA A 8 3.75 -15.66 -8.53
CA ALA A 8 3.21 -15.07 -7.31
C ALA A 8 2.15 -15.97 -6.67
N ASP A 9 2.13 -16.04 -5.33
CA ASP A 9 1.11 -16.78 -4.57
C ASP A 9 -0.26 -16.08 -4.64
N ILE A 10 -0.26 -14.76 -4.70
CA ILE A 10 -1.46 -13.93 -4.83
C ILE A 10 -1.25 -12.96 -5.98
N VAL A 11 -2.22 -12.91 -6.88
CA VAL A 11 -2.24 -12.00 -8.02
C VAL A 11 -3.46 -11.10 -7.93
N ILE A 12 -3.24 -9.80 -8.01
CA ILE A 12 -4.29 -8.80 -8.09
C ILE A 12 -4.20 -8.13 -9.46
N ASP A 13 -5.23 -8.32 -10.27
CA ASP A 13 -5.35 -7.65 -11.56
C ASP A 13 -5.94 -6.26 -11.37
N ASN A 14 -5.22 -5.23 -11.77
CA ASN A 14 -5.67 -3.85 -11.69
C ASN A 14 -6.53 -3.42 -12.90
N HIS A 15 -6.72 -4.31 -13.89
CA HIS A 15 -7.47 -4.06 -15.12
C HIS A 15 -6.99 -2.82 -15.90
N GLY A 16 -5.68 -2.53 -15.82
CA GLY A 16 -5.09 -1.39 -16.52
C GLY A 16 -5.10 -1.53 -18.04
N ASP A 17 -5.01 -0.40 -18.72
CA ASP A 17 -4.89 -0.36 -20.17
C ASP A 17 -3.58 -0.99 -20.67
N VAL A 18 -3.62 -1.55 -21.87
CA VAL A 18 -2.39 -2.00 -22.54
C VAL A 18 -1.47 -0.81 -22.79
N GLY A 19 -0.23 -0.93 -22.27
CA GLY A 19 0.73 0.18 -22.27
C GLY A 19 0.58 1.14 -21.09
N ASP A 20 -0.33 0.80 -20.14
CA ASP A 20 -0.55 1.49 -18.87
C ASP A 20 -1.23 2.88 -18.95
N ALA A 21 -0.94 3.68 -19.96
CA ALA A 21 -1.50 5.02 -20.11
C ALA A 21 -2.87 5.00 -20.82
N SER A 22 -3.84 5.77 -20.31
CA SER A 22 -5.24 5.75 -20.78
C SER A 22 -5.66 6.98 -21.58
N CYS A 23 -5.00 8.12 -21.43
CA CYS A 23 -5.43 9.38 -22.01
C CYS A 23 -4.71 9.70 -23.33
N GLN A 24 -5.47 9.75 -24.44
CA GLN A 24 -4.94 10.20 -25.73
C GLN A 24 -5.02 11.73 -25.84
N LEU A 25 -3.88 12.35 -26.05
CA LEU A 25 -3.81 13.80 -26.28
C LEU A 25 -3.90 14.11 -27.77
N ALA A 26 -4.60 15.20 -28.11
CA ALA A 26 -4.64 15.71 -29.47
C ALA A 26 -3.22 16.14 -29.92
N GLY A 27 -2.78 15.62 -31.06
CA GLY A 27 -1.46 15.93 -31.62
C GLY A 27 -0.27 15.19 -30.99
N ALA A 28 -0.50 14.30 -30.03
CA ALA A 28 0.56 13.44 -29.47
C ALA A 28 0.40 11.99 -29.94
N PRO A 29 1.48 11.31 -30.36
CA PRO A 29 1.40 9.91 -30.79
C PRO A 29 1.21 8.93 -29.64
N GLN A 30 1.63 9.27 -28.42
CA GLN A 30 1.55 8.43 -27.24
C GLN A 30 0.42 8.87 -26.30
N LYS A 31 -0.10 7.90 -25.54
CA LYS A 31 -1.00 8.15 -24.40
C LYS A 31 -0.22 8.63 -23.18
N VAL A 32 -0.91 9.30 -22.27
CA VAL A 32 -0.42 9.74 -20.96
C VAL A 32 -1.41 9.32 -19.86
N GLY A 33 -1.02 9.45 -18.61
CA GLY A 33 -1.86 9.10 -17.47
C GLY A 33 -1.83 7.60 -17.17
N PRO A 34 -0.84 7.13 -16.39
CA PRO A 34 -0.70 5.71 -16.06
C PRO A 34 -1.83 5.22 -15.17
N THR A 35 -2.52 4.16 -15.60
CA THR A 35 -3.62 3.53 -14.84
C THR A 35 -3.12 2.76 -13.63
N SER A 36 -1.92 2.17 -13.68
CA SER A 36 -1.34 1.39 -12.60
C SER A 36 -1.11 2.22 -11.33
N THR A 37 -0.70 3.47 -11.46
CA THR A 37 -0.45 4.35 -10.31
C THR A 37 -1.74 4.64 -9.55
N VAL A 38 -2.81 5.03 -10.24
CA VAL A 38 -4.08 5.39 -9.61
C VAL A 38 -4.78 4.17 -9.03
N VAL A 39 -4.94 3.12 -9.83
CA VAL A 39 -5.65 1.89 -9.42
C VAL A 39 -4.82 1.13 -8.39
N GLY A 40 -3.49 1.05 -8.54
CA GLY A 40 -2.61 0.42 -7.57
C GLY A 40 -2.67 1.09 -6.20
N ALA A 41 -2.65 2.41 -6.15
CA ALA A 41 -2.81 3.16 -4.91
C ALA A 41 -4.19 2.92 -4.28
N ALA A 42 -5.26 2.91 -5.07
CA ALA A 42 -6.61 2.62 -4.60
C ALA A 42 -6.74 1.20 -4.01
N ILE A 43 -6.17 0.19 -4.67
CA ILE A 43 -6.16 -1.19 -4.19
C ILE A 43 -5.42 -1.30 -2.85
N LEU A 44 -4.21 -0.74 -2.76
CA LEU A 44 -3.42 -0.78 -1.52
C LEU A 44 -4.12 -0.07 -0.37
N ASN A 45 -4.71 1.09 -0.61
CA ASN A 45 -5.48 1.79 0.40
C ASN A 45 -6.70 0.99 0.85
N ALA A 46 -7.42 0.34 -0.06
CA ALA A 46 -8.56 -0.52 0.27
C ALA A 46 -8.14 -1.71 1.14
N ILE A 47 -7.00 -2.34 0.85
CA ILE A 47 -6.43 -3.43 1.66
C ILE A 47 -6.10 -2.93 3.08
N ILE A 48 -5.47 -1.77 3.21
CA ILE A 48 -5.12 -1.19 4.51
C ILE A 48 -6.38 -0.87 5.33
N VAL A 49 -7.43 -0.34 4.71
CA VAL A 49 -8.71 -0.07 5.38
C VAL A 49 -9.32 -1.37 5.93
N GLU A 50 -9.38 -2.42 5.10
CA GLU A 50 -9.93 -3.71 5.52
C GLU A 50 -9.11 -4.38 6.63
N VAL A 51 -7.79 -4.39 6.51
CA VAL A 51 -6.88 -4.91 7.55
C VAL A 51 -7.06 -4.15 8.86
N SER A 52 -7.13 -2.83 8.80
CA SER A 52 -7.33 -1.99 9.98
C SER A 52 -8.66 -2.28 10.67
N GLN A 53 -9.74 -2.45 9.90
CA GLN A 53 -11.05 -2.81 10.47
C GLN A 53 -11.00 -4.17 11.15
N ARG A 54 -10.39 -5.17 10.52
CA ARG A 54 -10.24 -6.51 11.14
C ARG A 54 -9.41 -6.48 12.42
N LEU A 55 -8.38 -5.65 12.47
CA LEU A 55 -7.59 -5.46 13.70
C LEU A 55 -8.44 -4.82 14.82
N VAL A 56 -9.21 -3.78 14.52
CA VAL A 56 -10.12 -3.17 15.49
C VAL A 56 -11.13 -4.20 15.99
N ASP A 57 -11.71 -5.01 15.11
CA ASP A 57 -12.73 -6.01 15.48
C ASP A 57 -12.16 -7.14 16.37
N THR A 58 -10.87 -7.46 16.20
CA THR A 58 -10.23 -8.58 16.92
C THR A 58 -9.44 -8.14 18.15
N THR A 59 -8.80 -6.97 18.11
CA THR A 59 -7.91 -6.48 19.17
C THR A 59 -8.39 -5.21 19.86
N GLY A 60 -9.38 -4.53 19.30
CA GLY A 60 -9.91 -3.25 19.78
C GLY A 60 -9.19 -2.02 19.23
N GLU A 61 -8.07 -2.19 18.53
CA GLU A 61 -7.28 -1.07 17.97
C GLU A 61 -6.60 -1.44 16.67
N ALA A 62 -6.20 -0.43 15.90
CA ALA A 62 -5.36 -0.58 14.73
C ALA A 62 -4.13 0.33 14.84
N PRO A 63 -2.91 -0.18 14.63
CA PRO A 63 -1.67 0.60 14.72
C PRO A 63 -1.45 1.45 13.46
N VAL A 64 -2.30 2.45 13.28
CA VAL A 64 -2.29 3.37 12.13
C VAL A 64 -1.81 4.73 12.58
N PHE A 65 -0.89 5.32 11.83
CA PHE A 65 -0.44 6.68 12.09
C PHE A 65 -1.56 7.70 11.88
N TYR A 66 -1.59 8.68 12.75
CA TYR A 66 -2.47 9.84 12.64
C TYR A 66 -1.82 10.89 11.73
N SER A 67 -2.64 11.69 11.08
CA SER A 67 -2.13 12.84 10.33
C SER A 67 -1.43 13.82 11.29
N ALA A 68 -0.22 14.25 10.93
CA ALA A 68 0.52 15.27 11.68
C ALA A 68 -0.18 16.65 11.70
N ASN A 69 -1.19 16.83 10.84
CA ASN A 69 -2.02 18.05 10.81
C ASN A 69 -3.11 18.06 11.89
N LEU A 70 -3.27 16.98 12.64
CA LEU A 70 -4.16 16.92 13.80
C LEU A 70 -3.40 17.34 15.07
N ASP A 71 -4.07 18.05 15.97
CA ASP A 71 -3.45 18.63 17.17
C ASP A 71 -2.67 17.62 18.00
N ASP A 72 -3.17 16.38 18.15
CA ASP A 72 -2.51 15.31 18.92
C ASP A 72 -1.78 14.28 18.05
N GLY A 73 -1.66 14.51 16.75
CA GLY A 73 -1.14 13.54 15.80
C GLY A 73 0.29 13.10 16.09
N ASP A 74 1.17 14.05 16.37
CA ASP A 74 2.59 13.79 16.63
C ASP A 74 2.81 12.99 17.92
N GLU A 75 2.07 13.29 18.98
CA GLU A 75 2.21 12.57 20.25
C GLU A 75 1.73 11.12 20.12
N ARG A 76 0.58 10.91 19.47
CA ARG A 76 0.05 9.57 19.22
C ARG A 76 0.99 8.76 18.34
N ASN A 77 1.58 9.37 17.32
CA ASN A 77 2.54 8.69 16.44
C ASN A 77 3.83 8.32 17.17
N ARG A 78 4.33 9.17 18.07
CA ARG A 78 5.48 8.84 18.93
C ARG A 78 5.21 7.65 19.84
N GLN A 79 4.02 7.56 20.41
CA GLN A 79 3.62 6.41 21.21
C GLN A 79 3.54 5.13 20.39
N LEU A 80 2.95 5.17 19.21
CA LEU A 80 2.92 4.03 18.29
C LEU A 80 4.33 3.56 17.90
N VAL A 81 5.21 4.48 17.53
CA VAL A 81 6.61 4.14 17.20
C VAL A 81 7.30 3.47 18.38
N LYS A 82 7.12 3.98 19.59
CA LYS A 82 7.70 3.40 20.80
C LYS A 82 7.18 1.99 21.09
N GLU A 83 5.88 1.79 20.94
CA GLU A 83 5.23 0.49 21.18
C GLU A 83 5.69 -0.57 20.17
N TYR A 84 5.81 -0.21 18.89
CA TYR A 84 6.20 -1.12 17.81
C TYR A 84 7.68 -0.99 17.40
N GLN A 85 8.49 -0.28 18.17
CA GLN A 85 9.88 0.01 17.85
C GLN A 85 10.70 -1.24 17.51
N GLU A 86 10.53 -2.31 18.26
CA GLU A 86 11.26 -3.55 18.00
C GLU A 86 10.86 -4.23 16.70
N MET A 87 9.61 -4.11 16.29
CA MET A 87 9.10 -4.68 15.04
C MET A 87 9.52 -3.85 13.83
N ILE A 88 9.53 -2.51 13.96
CA ILE A 88 9.84 -1.58 12.87
C ILE A 88 11.35 -1.54 12.58
N PHE A 89 12.19 -1.57 13.61
CA PHE A 89 13.63 -1.34 13.49
C PHE A 89 14.48 -2.61 13.66
N LYS A 90 13.88 -3.77 13.93
CA LYS A 90 14.64 -5.03 13.85
C LYS A 90 14.98 -5.32 12.40
N PRO A 91 16.27 -5.54 12.08
CA PRO A 91 16.62 -6.06 10.77
C PRO A 91 15.90 -7.40 10.58
N ILE A 92 15.23 -7.55 9.44
CA ILE A 92 14.66 -8.84 9.06
C ILE A 92 15.85 -9.75 8.84
N ASN A 93 16.16 -10.58 9.83
CA ASN A 93 17.11 -11.66 9.64
C ASN A 93 16.45 -12.69 8.72
N TYR A 94 16.67 -12.55 7.45
CA TYR A 94 16.47 -13.64 6.50
C TYR A 94 17.43 -14.75 6.90
N GLN A 95 16.99 -15.64 7.78
CA GLN A 95 17.60 -16.96 7.84
C GLN A 95 17.16 -17.65 6.57
N SER A 96 18.08 -17.73 5.61
CA SER A 96 17.96 -18.62 4.46
C SER A 96 17.68 -20.01 4.99
N ARG A 97 16.47 -20.49 4.76
CA ARG A 97 16.15 -21.92 4.87
C ARG A 97 16.74 -22.64 3.69
#